data_ee9b756214030ca08cb16e15b249d29e
#
_entry.id   ee9b756214030ca08cb16e15b249d29e
#
_cell.length_a   1.000
_cell.length_b   1.000
_cell.length_c   1.000
_cell.angle_alpha   90.00
_cell.angle_beta   90.00
_cell.angle_gamma   90.00
#
_symmetry.space_group_name_H-M   'P 1'
#
loop_
_entity.id
_entity.type
_entity.pdbx_description
1 polymer ?
#
loop_
_entity_poly.entity_id
_entity_poly.type
_entity_poly.pdbx_seq_one_letter_code
_entity_poly.pdbx_strand_id
1 'polypeptide(L)'
;GCSNNLLTSLDVSQNTALTTLDCNNNQLTSLDVSNNTALTIFGCYNNQLTCLNVKNGNNANFNLNYFNATANPNLNCIEVDDVTWSNANWTDIDAQTSFSTSCANSCAIGINELSNTPKQLLKIVDLMGRETPYKPNTVLIYVFDDGSTKKVFKMEE
;
A
#
# COMPACT_ATOMS: atom_id res chain seq x y z
N GLY A 1 -19.70 2.06 -9.36
CA GLY A 1 -19.11 3.36 -9.06
C GLY A 1 -19.45 3.82 -7.66
N CYS A 2 -18.53 4.51 -7.02
CA CYS A 2 -18.69 5.11 -5.70
C CYS A 2 -18.25 6.59 -5.72
N SER A 3 -18.28 7.21 -6.88
CA SER A 3 -17.92 8.62 -7.07
C SER A 3 -18.86 9.59 -6.33
N ASN A 4 -18.37 10.81 -6.07
CA ASN A 4 -19.10 11.89 -5.40
C ASN A 4 -19.61 11.51 -3.99
N ASN A 5 -18.70 11.02 -3.15
CA ASN A 5 -18.96 10.68 -1.76
C ASN A 5 -17.88 11.29 -0.84
N LEU A 6 -17.87 10.89 0.42
CA LEU A 6 -16.91 11.35 1.42
C LEU A 6 -16.03 10.18 1.90
N LEU A 7 -15.75 9.21 1.02
CA LEU A 7 -14.96 8.03 1.37
C LEU A 7 -13.52 8.43 1.66
N THR A 8 -13.00 8.02 2.81
CA THR A 8 -11.61 8.22 3.20
C THR A 8 -10.74 6.99 2.94
N SER A 9 -11.37 5.82 2.78
CA SER A 9 -10.73 4.55 2.43
C SER A 9 -11.65 3.72 1.54
N LEU A 10 -11.06 2.88 0.70
CA LEU A 10 -11.79 1.95 -0.17
C LEU A 10 -10.94 0.69 -0.33
N ASP A 11 -11.47 -0.45 0.11
CA ASP A 11 -10.87 -1.76 -0.11
C ASP A 11 -11.64 -2.50 -1.21
N VAL A 12 -10.94 -2.81 -2.29
CA VAL A 12 -11.46 -3.58 -3.44
C VAL A 12 -10.66 -4.88 -3.65
N SER A 13 -9.80 -5.26 -2.72
CA SER A 13 -8.89 -6.39 -2.83
C SER A 13 -9.58 -7.72 -3.10
N GLN A 14 -10.82 -7.89 -2.62
CA GLN A 14 -11.63 -9.09 -2.82
C GLN A 14 -12.50 -9.04 -4.09
N ASN A 15 -12.55 -7.90 -4.78
CA ASN A 15 -13.35 -7.71 -5.98
C ASN A 15 -12.56 -8.06 -7.24
N THR A 16 -11.99 -9.25 -7.34
CA THR A 16 -11.07 -9.65 -8.41
C THR A 16 -11.68 -9.65 -9.81
N ALA A 17 -13.00 -9.76 -9.91
CA ALA A 17 -13.75 -9.67 -11.18
C ALA A 17 -14.19 -8.22 -11.53
N LEU A 18 -13.71 -7.21 -10.79
CA LEU A 18 -14.07 -5.81 -11.03
C LEU A 18 -13.49 -5.32 -12.37
N THR A 19 -14.35 -4.90 -13.29
CA THR A 19 -13.97 -4.39 -14.61
C THR A 19 -13.98 -2.86 -14.68
N THR A 20 -14.75 -2.22 -13.80
CA THR A 20 -14.93 -0.76 -13.79
C THR A 20 -14.88 -0.25 -12.34
N LEU A 21 -13.98 0.68 -12.08
CA LEU A 21 -13.93 1.41 -10.83
C LEU A 21 -13.92 2.92 -11.12
N ASP A 22 -14.98 3.60 -10.68
CA ASP A 22 -15.06 5.05 -10.62
C ASP A 22 -15.24 5.45 -9.16
N CYS A 23 -14.18 6.01 -8.58
CA CYS A 23 -14.13 6.53 -7.20
C CYS A 23 -13.76 8.01 -7.16
N ASN A 24 -14.01 8.73 -8.24
CA ASN A 24 -13.78 10.16 -8.37
C ASN A 24 -14.51 10.97 -7.29
N ASN A 25 -13.95 12.14 -6.92
CA ASN A 25 -14.58 13.06 -5.97
C ASN A 25 -14.88 12.40 -4.62
N ASN A 26 -13.83 11.97 -3.94
CA ASN A 26 -13.85 11.43 -2.59
C ASN A 26 -12.71 12.04 -1.74
N GLN A 27 -12.38 11.44 -0.61
CA GLN A 27 -11.31 11.85 0.29
C GLN A 27 -10.30 10.70 0.50
N LEU A 28 -10.13 9.85 -0.51
CA LEU A 28 -9.24 8.69 -0.43
C LEU A 28 -7.78 9.16 -0.28
N THR A 29 -7.07 8.57 0.67
CA THR A 29 -5.64 8.86 0.91
C THR A 29 -4.74 7.81 0.29
N SER A 30 -5.26 6.61 0.05
CA SER A 30 -4.57 5.49 -0.62
C SER A 30 -5.56 4.67 -1.42
N LEU A 31 -5.08 4.05 -2.51
CA LEU A 31 -5.87 3.11 -3.30
C LEU A 31 -4.96 2.06 -3.93
N ASP A 32 -5.31 0.80 -3.69
CA ASP A 32 -4.63 -0.36 -4.27
C ASP A 32 -5.63 -1.18 -5.08
N VAL A 33 -5.38 -1.30 -6.40
CA VAL A 33 -6.16 -2.12 -7.32
C VAL A 33 -5.34 -3.25 -7.93
N SER A 34 -4.22 -3.62 -7.31
CA SER A 34 -3.31 -4.67 -7.80
C SER A 34 -3.96 -6.04 -7.92
N ASN A 35 -4.98 -6.33 -7.11
CA ASN A 35 -5.73 -7.58 -7.19
C ASN A 35 -6.86 -7.57 -8.24
N ASN A 36 -7.19 -6.42 -8.82
CA ASN A 36 -8.31 -6.28 -9.75
C ASN A 36 -7.84 -6.49 -11.20
N THR A 37 -7.43 -7.71 -11.52
CA THR A 37 -6.81 -8.07 -12.81
C THR A 37 -7.74 -7.97 -14.02
N ALA A 38 -9.06 -7.87 -13.81
CA ALA A 38 -10.05 -7.65 -14.85
C ALA A 38 -10.38 -6.16 -15.11
N LEU A 39 -9.74 -5.23 -14.36
CA LEU A 39 -10.06 -3.80 -14.45
C LEU A 39 -9.63 -3.22 -15.80
N THR A 40 -10.54 -2.51 -16.45
CA THR A 40 -10.33 -1.86 -17.75
C THR A 40 -10.78 -0.40 -17.79
N ILE A 41 -11.63 0.03 -16.87
CA ILE A 41 -12.11 1.41 -16.74
C ILE A 41 -11.80 1.85 -15.31
N PHE A 42 -10.99 2.91 -15.18
CA PHE A 42 -10.49 3.36 -13.88
C PHE A 42 -10.41 4.88 -13.79
N GLY A 43 -11.05 5.44 -12.77
CA GLY A 43 -10.95 6.85 -12.42
C GLY A 43 -10.91 7.06 -10.92
N CYS A 44 -9.92 7.85 -10.47
CA CYS A 44 -9.76 8.24 -9.07
C CYS A 44 -9.45 9.75 -8.92
N TYR A 45 -9.88 10.53 -9.91
CA TYR A 45 -9.62 11.97 -9.93
C TYR A 45 -10.27 12.66 -8.72
N ASN A 46 -9.67 13.79 -8.30
CA ASN A 46 -10.13 14.61 -7.18
C ASN A 46 -10.31 13.79 -5.88
N ASN A 47 -9.15 13.38 -5.37
CA ASN A 47 -8.99 12.70 -4.08
C ASN A 47 -7.79 13.31 -3.32
N GLN A 48 -7.36 12.67 -2.25
CA GLN A 48 -6.22 13.10 -1.42
C GLN A 48 -5.11 12.01 -1.44
N LEU A 49 -4.98 11.31 -2.57
CA LEU A 49 -4.06 10.18 -2.67
C LEU A 49 -2.61 10.61 -2.44
N THR A 50 -1.92 9.86 -1.61
CA THR A 50 -0.47 9.90 -1.45
C THR A 50 0.19 8.66 -2.06
N CYS A 51 -0.62 7.64 -2.33
CA CYS A 51 -0.22 6.38 -2.91
C CYS A 51 -1.33 5.83 -3.81
N LEU A 52 -0.93 5.32 -4.99
CA LEU A 52 -1.81 4.64 -5.94
C LEU A 52 -1.04 3.46 -6.54
N ASN A 53 -1.60 2.25 -6.39
CA ASN A 53 -1.07 1.04 -7.01
C ASN A 53 -2.05 0.50 -8.04
N VAL A 54 -1.70 0.59 -9.32
CA VAL A 54 -2.47 0.02 -10.44
C VAL A 54 -1.73 -1.14 -11.11
N LYS A 55 -0.66 -1.66 -10.50
CA LYS A 55 0.15 -2.77 -10.99
C LYS A 55 -0.60 -4.09 -10.87
N ASN A 56 -1.57 -4.31 -11.74
CA ASN A 56 -2.51 -5.43 -11.71
C ASN A 56 -2.32 -6.45 -12.86
N GLY A 57 -1.25 -6.31 -13.65
CA GLY A 57 -0.97 -7.16 -14.80
C GLY A 57 -1.82 -6.86 -16.04
N ASN A 58 -2.64 -5.79 -16.02
CA ASN A 58 -3.63 -5.50 -17.07
C ASN A 58 -3.57 -4.05 -17.59
N ASN A 59 -2.56 -3.26 -17.24
CA ASN A 59 -2.51 -1.83 -17.57
C ASN A 59 -2.67 -1.54 -19.07
N ALA A 60 -2.10 -2.38 -19.94
CA ALA A 60 -2.20 -2.22 -21.39
C ALA A 60 -3.63 -2.39 -21.95
N ASN A 61 -4.53 -2.95 -21.19
CA ASN A 61 -5.95 -3.13 -21.57
C ASN A 61 -6.87 -2.07 -20.94
N PHE A 62 -6.34 -1.14 -20.15
CA PHE A 62 -7.14 -0.03 -19.64
C PHE A 62 -7.63 0.83 -20.82
N ASN A 63 -8.89 1.23 -20.76
CA ASN A 63 -9.42 2.18 -21.72
C ASN A 63 -8.80 3.56 -21.43
N LEU A 64 -7.95 4.03 -22.34
CA LEU A 64 -7.15 5.23 -22.19
C LEU A 64 -8.01 6.51 -21.97
N ASN A 65 -9.24 6.53 -22.46
CA ASN A 65 -10.15 7.67 -22.29
C ASN A 65 -10.74 7.76 -20.87
N TYR A 66 -10.54 6.75 -20.04
CA TYR A 66 -11.14 6.66 -18.70
C TYR A 66 -10.10 6.52 -17.57
N PHE A 67 -8.81 6.38 -17.90
CA PHE A 67 -7.77 6.50 -16.87
C PHE A 67 -7.62 7.96 -16.48
N ASN A 68 -7.96 8.29 -15.24
CA ASN A 68 -7.78 9.65 -14.73
C ASN A 68 -7.41 9.63 -13.24
N ALA A 69 -6.20 10.12 -12.93
CA ALA A 69 -5.68 10.26 -11.57
C ALA A 69 -5.34 11.72 -11.22
N THR A 70 -5.86 12.70 -11.99
CA THR A 70 -5.61 14.13 -11.75
C THR A 70 -6.27 14.63 -10.47
N ALA A 71 -5.89 15.84 -10.05
CA ALA A 71 -6.37 16.47 -8.82
C ALA A 71 -6.15 15.60 -7.56
N ASN A 72 -4.96 15.00 -7.48
CA ASN A 72 -4.42 14.35 -6.30
C ASN A 72 -3.09 15.02 -5.94
N PRO A 73 -3.11 16.21 -5.29
CA PRO A 73 -1.94 17.08 -5.19
C PRO A 73 -0.75 16.50 -4.42
N ASN A 74 -0.97 15.45 -3.64
CA ASN A 74 0.06 14.75 -2.87
C ASN A 74 0.54 13.44 -3.51
N LEU A 75 0.00 13.07 -4.69
CA LEU A 75 0.37 11.86 -5.40
C LEU A 75 1.61 12.11 -6.26
N ASN A 76 2.76 11.60 -5.81
CA ASN A 76 4.03 11.77 -6.50
C ASN A 76 4.43 10.55 -7.36
N CYS A 77 3.88 9.38 -7.04
CA CYS A 77 4.23 8.13 -7.71
C CYS A 77 3.02 7.21 -7.83
N ILE A 78 2.85 6.62 -9.03
CA ILE A 78 1.85 5.58 -9.31
C ILE A 78 2.59 4.29 -9.64
N GLU A 79 2.28 3.19 -8.94
CA GLU A 79 2.83 1.88 -9.27
C GLU A 79 2.11 1.28 -10.48
N VAL A 80 2.89 0.83 -11.48
CA VAL A 80 2.42 0.33 -12.77
C VAL A 80 3.16 -0.94 -13.20
N ASP A 81 2.60 -1.66 -14.15
CA ASP A 81 3.20 -2.86 -14.74
C ASP A 81 4.43 -2.50 -15.61
N ASP A 82 4.29 -1.47 -16.46
CA ASP A 82 5.31 -1.01 -17.41
C ASP A 82 5.35 0.53 -17.44
N VAL A 83 6.46 1.09 -16.97
CA VAL A 83 6.68 2.54 -16.91
C VAL A 83 6.74 3.16 -18.30
N THR A 84 7.38 2.48 -19.26
CA THR A 84 7.53 3.01 -20.63
C THR A 84 6.19 3.11 -21.31
N TRP A 85 5.39 2.05 -21.19
CA TRP A 85 4.04 2.04 -21.73
C TRP A 85 3.14 3.09 -21.05
N SER A 86 3.17 3.18 -19.73
CA SER A 86 2.34 4.13 -18.97
C SER A 86 2.68 5.59 -19.29
N ASN A 87 3.96 5.94 -19.40
CA ASN A 87 4.40 7.29 -19.83
C ASN A 87 3.92 7.65 -21.24
N ALA A 88 3.80 6.68 -22.13
CA ALA A 88 3.36 6.91 -23.51
C ALA A 88 1.84 7.03 -23.66
N ASN A 89 1.06 6.48 -22.74
CA ASN A 89 -0.37 6.27 -22.92
C ASN A 89 -1.26 6.97 -21.87
N TRP A 90 -0.76 7.20 -20.65
CA TRP A 90 -1.53 7.84 -19.58
C TRP A 90 -1.07 9.27 -19.34
N THR A 91 -1.87 10.22 -19.79
CA THR A 91 -1.58 11.67 -19.70
C THR A 91 -2.37 12.37 -18.60
N ASP A 92 -3.47 11.78 -18.12
CA ASP A 92 -4.35 12.37 -17.12
C ASP A 92 -3.86 12.10 -15.71
N ILE A 93 -2.68 12.66 -15.39
CA ILE A 93 -2.02 12.68 -14.08
C ILE A 93 -1.58 14.12 -13.77
N ASP A 94 -1.35 14.41 -12.49
CA ASP A 94 -0.82 15.71 -12.08
C ASP A 94 0.68 15.85 -12.44
N ALA A 95 1.14 17.08 -12.65
CA ALA A 95 2.50 17.37 -13.15
C ALA A 95 3.64 16.87 -12.24
N GLN A 96 3.38 16.71 -10.92
CA GLN A 96 4.33 16.16 -9.97
C GLN A 96 4.35 14.64 -9.94
N THR A 97 3.36 13.98 -10.56
CA THR A 97 3.20 12.53 -10.52
C THR A 97 4.11 11.85 -11.54
N SER A 98 4.72 10.76 -11.16
CA SER A 98 5.52 9.88 -12.03
C SER A 98 5.07 8.43 -11.92
N PHE A 99 5.45 7.60 -12.91
CA PHE A 99 5.21 6.15 -12.86
C PHE A 99 6.45 5.41 -12.41
N SER A 100 6.26 4.32 -11.66
CA SER A 100 7.33 3.40 -11.26
C SER A 100 6.78 1.98 -11.14
N THR A 101 7.65 0.98 -11.25
CA THR A 101 7.29 -0.40 -10.90
C THR A 101 7.37 -0.67 -9.40
N SER A 102 7.90 0.29 -8.62
CA SER A 102 7.99 0.24 -7.17
C SER A 102 8.10 1.67 -6.63
N CYS A 103 7.07 2.17 -5.99
CA CYS A 103 7.05 3.49 -5.35
C CYS A 103 7.56 3.40 -3.90
N ALA A 104 8.19 4.48 -3.42
CA ALA A 104 8.65 4.56 -2.04
C ALA A 104 7.48 4.53 -1.02
N ASN A 105 6.32 5.07 -1.41
CA ASN A 105 5.09 4.99 -0.63
C ASN A 105 4.25 3.81 -1.16
N SER A 106 4.43 2.63 -0.60
CA SER A 106 3.60 1.47 -0.91
C SER A 106 2.16 1.69 -0.46
N CYS A 107 1.18 1.31 -1.31
CA CYS A 107 -0.25 1.32 -0.97
C CYS A 107 -0.68 0.14 -0.11
N ALA A 108 0.23 -0.66 0.40
CA ALA A 108 -0.08 -1.79 1.24
C ALA A 108 -0.94 -1.33 2.43
N ILE A 109 -2.23 -1.65 2.37
CA ILE A 109 -3.19 -1.33 3.42
C ILE A 109 -2.87 -2.21 4.62
N GLY A 110 -2.30 -1.58 5.66
CA GLY A 110 -2.40 -2.11 7.02
C GLY A 110 -1.42 -3.17 7.46
N ILE A 111 -0.34 -3.41 6.72
CA ILE A 111 0.89 -3.91 7.32
C ILE A 111 1.94 -2.85 6.98
N ASN A 112 2.42 -2.09 7.96
CA ASN A 112 3.77 -1.59 7.84
C ASN A 112 4.60 -2.81 7.48
N GLU A 113 4.88 -3.04 6.19
CA GLU A 113 6.04 -3.81 5.84
C GLU A 113 7.18 -3.03 6.47
N LEU A 114 7.50 -3.49 7.66
CA LEU A 114 8.75 -3.18 8.31
C LEU A 114 9.80 -3.14 7.20
N SER A 115 10.39 -1.97 7.03
CA SER A 115 11.59 -1.82 6.22
C SER A 115 12.38 -3.13 6.33
N ASN A 116 12.81 -3.70 5.21
CA ASN A 116 13.65 -4.91 5.18
C ASN A 116 15.03 -4.71 5.86
N THR A 117 15.17 -3.71 6.69
CA THR A 117 16.22 -3.63 7.69
C THR A 117 15.87 -4.67 8.76
N PRO A 118 16.71 -5.67 8.97
CA PRO A 118 16.48 -6.65 10.03
C PRO A 118 16.32 -5.88 11.34
N LYS A 119 15.13 -6.02 11.96
CA LYS A 119 14.83 -5.40 13.25
C LYS A 119 15.93 -5.76 14.24
N GLN A 120 16.54 -4.74 14.82
CA GLN A 120 17.51 -4.98 15.88
C GLN A 120 16.80 -5.20 17.20
N LEU A 121 17.19 -6.27 17.90
CA LEU A 121 16.71 -6.53 19.24
C LEU A 121 17.32 -5.48 20.17
N LEU A 122 16.49 -4.60 20.73
CA LEU A 122 16.94 -3.58 21.69
C LEU A 122 17.11 -4.16 23.07
N LYS A 123 16.11 -4.91 23.54
CA LYS A 123 16.14 -5.48 24.89
C LYS A 123 15.21 -6.67 25.04
N ILE A 124 15.45 -7.45 26.08
CA ILE A 124 14.61 -8.56 26.51
C ILE A 124 14.00 -8.18 27.85
N VAL A 125 12.69 -8.36 27.99
CA VAL A 125 11.99 -8.11 29.26
C VAL A 125 11.19 -9.33 29.69
N ASP A 126 10.95 -9.45 30.99
CA ASP A 126 10.06 -10.42 31.57
C ASP A 126 8.56 -10.01 31.37
N LEU A 127 7.64 -10.84 31.81
CA LEU A 127 6.20 -10.55 31.70
C LEU A 127 5.74 -9.34 32.53
N MET A 128 6.59 -8.81 33.40
CA MET A 128 6.37 -7.59 34.18
C MET A 128 7.03 -6.36 33.54
N GLY A 129 7.65 -6.51 32.36
CA GLY A 129 8.32 -5.41 31.64
C GLY A 129 9.71 -5.07 32.16
N ARG A 130 10.28 -5.83 33.08
CA ARG A 130 11.63 -5.61 33.64
C ARG A 130 12.67 -6.19 32.69
N GLU A 131 13.74 -5.47 32.42
CA GLU A 131 14.85 -5.96 31.61
C GLU A 131 15.48 -7.19 32.27
N THR A 132 15.73 -8.22 31.46
CA THR A 132 16.31 -9.47 31.92
C THR A 132 17.19 -10.06 30.81
N PRO A 133 18.30 -10.74 31.16
CA PRO A 133 19.03 -11.53 30.19
C PRO A 133 18.16 -12.67 29.66
N TYR A 134 18.54 -13.20 28.48
CA TYR A 134 17.90 -14.40 27.95
C TYR A 134 17.93 -15.53 29.01
N LYS A 135 16.79 -16.16 29.24
CA LYS A 135 16.61 -17.33 30.11
C LYS A 135 15.84 -18.41 29.35
N PRO A 136 16.39 -19.60 29.16
CA PRO A 136 15.67 -20.72 28.57
C PRO A 136 14.50 -21.17 29.47
N ASN A 137 13.54 -21.84 28.88
CA ASN A 137 12.37 -22.38 29.57
C ASN A 137 11.52 -21.32 30.30
N THR A 138 11.65 -20.06 29.92
CA THR A 138 10.85 -18.94 30.43
C THR A 138 10.20 -18.17 29.27
N VAL A 139 9.06 -17.56 29.53
CA VAL A 139 8.40 -16.68 28.57
C VAL A 139 9.06 -15.30 28.68
N LEU A 140 9.60 -14.82 27.58
CA LEU A 140 10.27 -13.53 27.46
C LEU A 140 9.58 -12.68 26.40
N ILE A 141 9.69 -11.37 26.52
CA ILE A 141 9.23 -10.41 25.52
C ILE A 141 10.48 -9.74 24.92
N TYR A 142 10.65 -9.90 23.62
CA TYR A 142 11.66 -9.22 22.83
C TYR A 142 11.11 -7.87 22.39
N VAL A 143 11.83 -6.79 22.64
CA VAL A 143 11.51 -5.43 22.23
C VAL A 143 12.50 -5.02 21.16
N PHE A 144 12.01 -4.58 20.00
CA PHE A 144 12.80 -4.20 18.84
C PHE A 144 12.93 -2.67 18.71
N ASP A 145 13.85 -2.23 17.88
CA ASP A 145 14.18 -0.83 17.61
C ASP A 145 13.01 -0.02 17.00
N ASP A 146 12.06 -0.69 16.35
CA ASP A 146 10.83 -0.09 15.83
C ASP A 146 9.70 0.00 16.87
N GLY A 147 9.97 -0.35 18.13
CA GLY A 147 8.98 -0.39 19.20
C GLY A 147 8.08 -1.63 19.21
N SER A 148 8.20 -2.51 18.21
CA SER A 148 7.42 -3.75 18.18
C SER A 148 7.91 -4.74 19.24
N THR A 149 7.03 -5.66 19.64
CA THR A 149 7.34 -6.69 20.63
C THR A 149 7.00 -8.07 20.10
N LYS A 150 7.79 -9.08 20.54
CA LYS A 150 7.53 -10.49 20.23
C LYS A 150 7.63 -11.32 21.51
N LYS A 151 6.57 -12.06 21.83
CA LYS A 151 6.59 -13.05 22.91
C LYS A 151 7.33 -14.30 22.44
N VAL A 152 8.33 -14.73 23.19
CA VAL A 152 9.20 -15.84 22.82
C VAL A 152 9.28 -16.82 23.99
N PHE A 153 9.17 -18.10 23.67
CA PHE A 153 9.48 -19.20 24.58
C PHE A 153 10.44 -20.15 23.85
N LYS A 154 11.62 -20.34 24.38
CA LYS A 154 12.59 -21.30 23.84
C LYS A 154 12.89 -22.35 24.89
N MET A 155 12.77 -23.61 24.53
CA MET A 155 13.27 -24.73 25.32
C MET A 155 14.75 -24.95 25.03
N GLU A 156 15.55 -25.24 26.01
CA GLU A 156 16.86 -25.88 25.80
C GLU A 156 16.63 -27.39 25.61
N GLU A 157 17.27 -27.94 24.59
CA GLU A 157 17.42 -29.37 24.39
C GLU A 157 18.49 -29.92 25.34
#